data_bf23f99c9d0b2dcd42ec97ab06db3a0c
#
_entry.id   bf23f99c9d0b2dcd42ec97ab06db3a0c
#
_cell.length_a   1.000
_cell.length_b   1.000
_cell.length_c   1.000
_cell.angle_alpha   90.00
_cell.angle_beta   90.00
_cell.angle_gamma   90.00
#
_symmetry.space_group_name_H-M   'P 1'
#
loop_
_entity.id
_entity.type
_entity.pdbx_description
1 polymer ?
#
loop_
_entity_poly.entity_id
_entity_poly.type
_entity_poly.pdbx_seq_one_letter_code
_entity_poly.pdbx_strand_id
1 'polypeptide(L)'
;MQTDVASLLARHGEGRGWGALARAITQVENSPPWEVSLPPVERPVHVVGITGPPGAGKSTLTGRLIEAYAKAGARVAVLAIDPSSPISGGAVLGDRLRMETHLLGRDDVFVRSLASRGSHGAIAGATRNVARLLELTGSFDVILIETVG
;
A
#
# COMPACT_ATOMS: atom_id res chain seq x y z
N MET A 1 -9.42 -21.30 -3.11
CA MET A 1 -8.34 -21.26 -4.13
C MET A 1 -7.22 -20.42 -3.53
N GLN A 2 -6.16 -21.07 -3.13
CA GLN A 2 -5.04 -20.40 -2.45
C GLN A 2 -4.35 -19.45 -3.45
N THR A 3 -4.26 -18.18 -3.11
CA THR A 3 -3.59 -17.18 -3.95
C THR A 3 -2.09 -17.49 -3.96
N ASP A 4 -1.56 -17.94 -5.08
CA ASP A 4 -0.13 -18.22 -5.25
C ASP A 4 0.65 -16.89 -5.37
N VAL A 5 0.97 -16.33 -4.22
CA VAL A 5 1.70 -15.06 -4.11
C VAL A 5 3.15 -15.21 -4.57
N ALA A 6 3.74 -16.41 -4.47
CA ALA A 6 5.12 -16.64 -4.89
C ALA A 6 5.29 -16.42 -6.40
N SER A 7 4.33 -16.91 -7.21
CA SER A 7 4.34 -16.67 -8.66
C SER A 7 4.11 -15.20 -9.04
N LEU A 8 3.35 -14.48 -8.22
CA LEU A 8 3.12 -13.04 -8.42
C LEU A 8 4.37 -12.21 -8.10
N LEU A 9 5.10 -12.59 -7.06
CA LEU A 9 6.36 -11.94 -6.69
C LEU A 9 7.48 -12.22 -7.71
N ALA A 10 7.56 -13.43 -8.24
CA ALA A 10 8.52 -13.78 -9.30
C ALA A 10 8.34 -12.89 -10.54
N ARG A 11 7.08 -12.66 -10.95
CA ARG A 11 6.76 -11.77 -12.08
C ARG A 11 7.07 -10.30 -11.83
N HIS A 12 7.14 -9.86 -10.56
CA HIS A 12 7.54 -8.49 -10.22
C HIS A 12 9.03 -8.27 -10.49
N GLY A 13 9.88 -9.26 -10.24
CA GLY A 13 11.33 -9.19 -10.49
C GLY A 13 11.71 -9.14 -11.99
N GLU A 14 10.84 -9.59 -12.89
CA GLU A 14 11.11 -9.69 -14.33
C GLU A 14 10.72 -8.43 -15.13
N GLY A 15 9.97 -7.49 -14.56
CA GLY A 15 9.42 -6.32 -15.25
C GLY A 15 9.84 -4.98 -14.66
N ARG A 16 10.20 -4.03 -15.53
CA ARG A 16 10.36 -2.62 -15.12
C ARG A 16 8.97 -2.03 -14.87
N GLY A 17 8.66 -1.68 -13.62
CA GLY A 17 7.47 -0.93 -13.25
C GLY A 17 6.56 -1.64 -12.24
N TRP A 18 5.64 -0.87 -11.69
CA TRP A 18 4.76 -1.27 -10.58
C TRP A 18 3.51 -2.08 -11.00
N GLY A 19 3.34 -2.36 -12.31
CA GLY A 19 2.12 -2.99 -12.83
C GLY A 19 1.89 -4.42 -12.31
N ALA A 20 2.94 -5.23 -12.22
CA ALA A 20 2.83 -6.59 -11.67
C ALA A 20 2.50 -6.55 -10.17
N LEU A 21 3.17 -5.66 -9.42
CA LEU A 21 2.90 -5.43 -8.00
C LEU A 21 1.46 -4.95 -7.77
N ALA A 22 0.98 -4.00 -8.56
CA ALA A 22 -0.39 -3.50 -8.46
C ALA A 22 -1.43 -4.62 -8.66
N ARG A 23 -1.21 -5.54 -9.61
CA ARG A 23 -2.07 -6.71 -9.82
C ARG A 23 -2.02 -7.68 -8.64
N ALA A 24 -0.83 -7.95 -8.10
CA ALA A 24 -0.66 -8.81 -6.93
C ALA A 24 -1.40 -8.24 -5.71
N ILE A 25 -1.28 -6.94 -5.47
CA ILE A 25 -2.00 -6.25 -4.40
C ILE A 25 -3.52 -6.36 -4.61
N THR A 26 -4.02 -6.13 -5.82
CA THR A 26 -5.46 -6.27 -6.13
C THR A 26 -5.96 -7.69 -5.82
N GLN A 27 -5.18 -8.70 -6.13
CA GLN A 27 -5.55 -10.09 -5.85
C GLN A 27 -5.57 -10.37 -4.35
N VAL A 28 -4.58 -9.91 -3.60
CA VAL A 28 -4.52 -10.04 -2.14
C VAL A 28 -5.65 -9.26 -1.47
N GLU A 29 -5.95 -8.04 -1.94
CA GLU A 29 -7.03 -7.18 -1.43
C GLU A 29 -8.42 -7.82 -1.63
N ASN A 30 -8.63 -8.52 -2.76
CA ASN A 30 -9.90 -9.16 -3.08
C ASN A 30 -10.06 -10.57 -2.50
N SER A 31 -9.02 -11.14 -1.93
CA SER A 31 -9.05 -12.45 -1.28
C SER A 31 -9.46 -12.32 0.19
N PRO A 32 -10.22 -13.28 0.74
CA PRO A 32 -10.44 -13.34 2.19
C PRO A 32 -9.10 -13.35 2.92
N PRO A 33 -8.91 -12.51 3.95
CA PRO A 33 -7.59 -12.38 4.60
C PRO A 33 -7.00 -13.69 5.12
N TRP A 34 -7.85 -14.62 5.53
CA TRP A 34 -7.46 -15.95 6.05
C TRP A 34 -7.09 -16.96 4.96
N GLU A 35 -7.40 -16.69 3.70
CA GLU A 35 -7.02 -17.52 2.55
C GLU A 35 -5.69 -17.10 1.91
N VAL A 36 -5.17 -15.94 2.31
CA VAL A 36 -3.89 -15.43 1.83
C VAL A 36 -2.76 -16.03 2.64
N SER A 37 -1.97 -16.91 2.01
CA SER A 37 -0.76 -17.48 2.62
C SER A 37 0.46 -16.76 2.06
N LEU A 38 1.22 -16.14 2.95
CA LEU A 38 2.47 -15.44 2.63
C LEU A 38 3.62 -16.10 3.37
N PRO A 39 4.78 -16.26 2.73
CA PRO A 39 5.97 -16.75 3.41
C PRO A 39 6.39 -15.79 4.55
N PRO A 40 7.24 -16.25 5.47
CA PRO A 40 7.80 -15.37 6.50
C PRO A 40 8.65 -14.27 5.86
N VAL A 41 8.62 -13.08 6.45
CA VAL A 41 9.46 -11.94 6.04
C VAL A 41 10.82 -12.10 6.71
N GLU A 42 11.87 -12.28 5.92
CA GLU A 42 13.24 -12.44 6.43
C GLU A 42 13.86 -11.10 6.85
N ARG A 43 13.50 -10.02 6.14
CA ARG A 43 13.96 -8.65 6.41
C ARG A 43 12.76 -7.73 6.62
N PRO A 44 12.37 -7.49 7.88
CA PRO A 44 11.30 -6.54 8.16
C PRO A 44 11.65 -5.14 7.66
N VAL A 45 10.70 -4.49 7.01
CA VAL A 45 10.78 -3.11 6.56
C VAL A 45 10.23 -2.20 7.67
N HIS A 46 10.70 -0.95 7.72
CA HIS A 46 10.14 0.02 8.64
C HIS A 46 8.72 0.40 8.22
N VAL A 47 7.73 0.05 9.04
CA VAL A 47 6.32 0.34 8.78
C VAL A 47 5.85 1.46 9.72
N VAL A 48 5.35 2.55 9.14
CA VAL A 48 4.85 3.72 9.88
C VAL A 48 3.34 3.86 9.66
N GLY A 49 2.57 3.78 10.74
CA GLY A 49 1.13 4.05 10.71
C GLY A 49 0.84 5.51 11.00
N ILE A 50 0.02 6.15 10.15
CA ILE A 50 -0.42 7.53 10.29
C ILE A 50 -1.93 7.52 10.47
N THR A 51 -2.40 7.89 11.65
CA THR A 51 -3.83 7.90 12.01
C THR A 51 -4.20 9.21 12.69
N GLY A 52 -5.48 9.52 12.72
CA GLY A 52 -6.02 10.73 13.36
C GLY A 52 -7.32 11.18 12.71
N PRO A 53 -8.03 12.14 13.31
CA PRO A 53 -9.32 12.62 12.81
C PRO A 53 -9.20 13.28 11.42
N PRO A 54 -10.31 13.38 10.67
CA PRO A 54 -10.35 14.16 9.44
C PRO A 54 -9.88 15.59 9.66
N GLY A 55 -9.11 16.15 8.73
CA GLY A 55 -8.59 17.51 8.82
C GLY A 55 -7.39 17.70 9.76
N ALA A 56 -6.87 16.64 10.38
CA ALA A 56 -5.69 16.72 11.24
C ALA A 56 -4.36 16.94 10.50
N GLY A 57 -4.36 16.94 9.16
CA GLY A 57 -3.15 17.13 8.36
C GLY A 57 -2.39 15.84 8.05
N LYS A 58 -3.03 14.67 8.18
CA LYS A 58 -2.40 13.36 7.89
C LYS A 58 -1.78 13.29 6.50
N SER A 59 -2.55 13.63 5.47
CA SER A 59 -2.06 13.56 4.06
C SER A 59 -0.93 14.56 3.81
N THR A 60 -0.97 15.74 4.45
CA THR A 60 0.14 16.70 4.40
C THR A 60 1.39 16.13 5.05
N LEU A 61 1.25 15.49 6.22
CA LEU A 61 2.37 14.83 6.91
C LEU A 61 2.90 13.68 6.06
N THR A 62 2.02 12.84 5.50
CA THR A 62 2.40 11.73 4.62
C THR A 62 3.23 12.23 3.44
N GLY A 63 2.78 13.29 2.76
CA GLY A 63 3.54 13.91 1.67
C GLY A 63 4.93 14.37 2.09
N ARG A 64 5.06 15.02 3.26
CA ARG A 64 6.35 15.47 3.80
C ARG A 64 7.27 14.31 4.19
N LEU A 65 6.72 13.23 4.73
CA LEU A 65 7.48 12.02 5.04
C LEU A 65 8.01 11.36 3.76
N ILE A 66 7.18 11.24 2.70
CA ILE A 66 7.61 10.72 1.42
C ILE A 66 8.80 11.53 0.88
N GLU A 67 8.69 12.87 0.86
CA GLU A 67 9.77 13.73 0.41
C GLU A 67 11.05 13.56 1.23
N ALA A 68 10.94 13.47 2.56
CA ALA A 68 12.08 13.32 3.45
C ALA A 68 12.80 11.98 3.24
N TYR A 69 12.05 10.88 3.16
CA TYR A 69 12.61 9.56 2.89
C TYR A 69 13.23 9.48 1.50
N ALA A 70 12.56 10.00 0.48
CA ALA A 70 13.07 9.99 -0.89
C ALA A 70 14.35 10.84 -1.04
N LYS A 71 14.43 12.00 -0.36
CA LYS A 71 15.67 12.80 -0.28
C LYS A 71 16.82 12.05 0.40
N ALA A 72 16.51 11.18 1.35
CA ALA A 72 17.49 10.31 1.98
C ALA A 72 17.87 9.07 1.12
N GLY A 73 17.31 8.94 -0.09
CA GLY A 73 17.57 7.83 -1.00
C GLY A 73 16.77 6.56 -0.69
N ALA A 74 15.77 6.64 0.18
CA ALA A 74 14.92 5.51 0.53
C ALA A 74 13.80 5.32 -0.50
N ARG A 75 13.45 4.06 -0.78
CA ARG A 75 12.30 3.68 -1.60
C ARG A 75 11.08 3.54 -0.71
N VAL A 76 10.01 4.24 -1.05
CA VAL A 76 8.82 4.41 -0.21
C VAL A 76 7.60 3.74 -0.83
N ALA A 77 6.91 2.88 -0.07
CA ALA A 77 5.57 2.46 -0.40
C ALA A 77 4.55 3.17 0.50
N VAL A 78 3.44 3.59 -0.07
CA VAL A 78 2.33 4.22 0.65
C VAL A 78 1.06 3.41 0.44
N LEU A 79 0.43 3.00 1.53
CA LEU A 79 -0.90 2.41 1.55
C LEU A 79 -1.87 3.43 2.15
N ALA A 80 -2.78 3.94 1.34
CA ALA A 80 -3.85 4.82 1.79
C ALA A 80 -5.13 3.99 1.98
N ILE A 81 -5.61 3.92 3.22
CA ILE A 81 -6.83 3.18 3.55
C ILE A 81 -8.00 4.15 3.49
N ASP A 82 -8.85 3.99 2.49
CA ASP A 82 -10.00 4.87 2.27
C ASP A 82 -11.32 4.22 2.66
N PRO A 83 -12.27 4.98 3.23
CA PRO A 83 -13.64 4.51 3.27
C PRO A 83 -14.15 4.33 1.83
N SER A 84 -14.79 3.19 1.55
CA SER A 84 -15.41 2.97 0.24
C SER A 84 -16.44 4.08 -0.02
N SER A 85 -16.33 4.76 -1.17
CA SER A 85 -17.37 5.67 -1.61
C SER A 85 -18.63 4.87 -1.93
N PRO A 86 -19.79 5.19 -1.35
CA PRO A 86 -21.06 4.51 -1.67
C PRO A 86 -21.46 4.67 -3.14
N ILE A 87 -20.95 5.69 -3.81
CA ILE A 87 -21.36 6.07 -5.18
C ILE A 87 -20.44 5.48 -6.24
N SER A 88 -19.13 5.43 -5.99
CA SER A 88 -18.14 5.03 -7.01
C SER A 88 -17.43 3.72 -6.70
N GLY A 89 -17.56 3.19 -5.48
CA GLY A 89 -16.80 2.01 -5.03
C GLY A 89 -15.28 2.22 -5.05
N GLY A 90 -14.80 3.42 -5.36
CA GLY A 90 -13.40 3.80 -5.49
C GLY A 90 -12.84 4.52 -4.25
N ALA A 91 -11.55 4.48 -4.10
CA ALA A 91 -10.82 5.11 -3.02
C ALA A 91 -10.64 6.61 -3.29
N VAL A 92 -10.99 7.46 -2.32
CA VAL A 92 -10.97 8.93 -2.45
C VAL A 92 -9.61 9.52 -2.02
N LEU A 93 -8.96 8.93 -1.02
CA LEU A 93 -7.72 9.48 -0.44
C LEU A 93 -6.51 9.27 -1.34
N GLY A 94 -6.42 8.10 -1.97
CA GLY A 94 -5.34 7.79 -2.91
C GLY A 94 -5.30 8.71 -4.10
N ASP A 95 -6.44 9.24 -4.52
CA ASP A 95 -6.52 10.24 -5.58
C ASP A 95 -5.90 11.57 -5.13
N ARG A 96 -6.02 11.95 -3.85
CA ARG A 96 -5.37 13.16 -3.32
C ARG A 96 -3.85 13.04 -3.27
N LEU A 97 -3.33 11.88 -2.82
CA LEU A 97 -1.89 11.62 -2.83
C LEU A 97 -1.32 11.53 -4.25
N ARG A 98 -2.11 11.02 -5.20
CA ARG A 98 -1.75 11.01 -6.62
C ARG A 98 -1.82 12.38 -7.27
N MET A 99 -2.67 13.28 -6.79
CA MET A 99 -2.79 14.67 -7.27
C MET A 99 -1.61 15.54 -6.84
N GLU A 100 -0.81 15.12 -5.87
CA GLU A 100 0.50 15.73 -5.63
C GLU A 100 1.43 15.33 -6.78
N THR A 101 1.32 16.09 -7.89
CA THR A 101 1.93 15.79 -9.19
C THR A 101 3.44 15.55 -9.14
N HIS A 102 4.13 16.05 -8.11
CA HIS A 102 5.54 15.83 -7.88
C HIS A 102 5.89 14.40 -7.40
N LEU A 103 4.90 13.60 -6.99
CA LEU A 103 5.08 12.20 -6.62
C LEU A 103 4.80 11.24 -7.79
N LEU A 104 4.15 11.73 -8.86
CA LEU A 104 3.84 10.93 -10.04
C LEU A 104 5.10 10.70 -10.89
N GLY A 105 5.29 9.45 -11.29
CA GLY A 105 6.39 9.09 -12.18
C GLY A 105 7.76 8.93 -11.51
N ARG A 106 7.82 8.93 -10.18
CA ARG A 106 9.03 8.58 -9.43
C ARG A 106 9.16 7.07 -9.34
N ASP A 107 10.33 6.55 -9.67
CA ASP A 107 10.64 5.11 -9.56
C ASP A 107 10.90 4.67 -8.11
N ASP A 108 11.10 5.62 -7.19
CA ASP A 108 11.40 5.40 -5.78
C ASP A 108 10.16 5.52 -4.86
N VAL A 109 8.98 5.85 -5.42
CA VAL A 109 7.73 6.01 -4.67
C VAL A 109 6.61 5.20 -5.30
N PHE A 110 5.99 4.32 -4.51
CA PHE A 110 4.82 3.56 -4.89
C PHE A 110 3.63 3.93 -4.01
N VAL A 111 2.50 4.29 -4.61
CA VAL A 111 1.28 4.65 -3.88
C VAL A 111 0.13 3.73 -4.28
N ARG A 112 -0.53 3.14 -3.29
CA ARG A 112 -1.72 2.30 -3.47
C ARG A 112 -2.82 2.69 -2.49
N SER A 113 -4.03 2.91 -3.02
CA SER A 113 -5.23 3.04 -2.20
C SER A 113 -5.88 1.67 -2.02
N LEU A 114 -6.28 1.36 -0.79
CA LEU A 114 -7.07 0.19 -0.45
C LEU A 114 -8.47 0.67 -0.04
N ALA A 115 -9.50 0.09 -0.65
CA ALA A 115 -10.87 0.42 -0.31
C ALA A 115 -11.32 -0.37 0.91
N SER A 116 -11.95 0.30 1.87
CA SER A 116 -12.57 -0.35 3.02
C SER A 116 -13.86 -1.06 2.60
N ARG A 117 -13.73 -2.26 2.04
CA ARG A 117 -14.88 -3.09 1.69
C ARG A 117 -15.26 -3.96 2.88
N GLY A 118 -16.38 -3.64 3.55
CA GLY A 118 -16.93 -4.49 4.60
C GLY A 118 -16.54 -4.12 6.03
N SER A 119 -16.47 -5.10 6.93
CA SER A 119 -16.20 -4.89 8.35
C SER A 119 -14.77 -4.40 8.62
N HIS A 120 -14.61 -3.63 9.69
CA HIS A 120 -13.29 -3.12 10.12
C HIS A 120 -12.21 -4.22 10.25
N GLY A 121 -12.59 -5.43 10.64
CA GLY A 121 -11.68 -6.56 10.77
C GLY A 121 -11.13 -7.08 9.43
N ALA A 122 -11.96 -7.09 8.37
CA ALA A 122 -11.54 -7.50 7.04
C ALA A 122 -10.53 -6.50 6.43
N ILE A 123 -10.73 -5.21 6.67
CA ILE A 123 -9.81 -4.14 6.23
C ILE A 123 -8.44 -4.31 6.88
N ALA A 124 -8.42 -4.51 8.21
CA ALA A 124 -7.17 -4.69 8.95
C ALA A 124 -6.41 -5.93 8.46
N GLY A 125 -7.11 -7.02 8.16
CA GLY A 125 -6.53 -8.24 7.61
C GLY A 125 -5.95 -8.04 6.21
N ALA A 126 -6.70 -7.43 5.30
CA ALA A 126 -6.25 -7.12 3.95
C ALA A 126 -5.04 -6.17 3.96
N THR A 127 -5.09 -5.10 4.75
CA THR A 127 -3.98 -4.15 4.91
C THR A 127 -2.71 -4.83 5.39
N ARG A 128 -2.83 -5.72 6.39
CA ARG A 128 -1.69 -6.50 6.91
C ARG A 128 -1.08 -7.38 5.82
N ASN A 129 -1.92 -8.10 5.08
CA ASN A 129 -1.44 -8.97 4.01
C ASN A 129 -0.78 -8.19 2.88
N VAL A 130 -1.33 -7.02 2.50
CA VAL A 130 -0.72 -6.15 1.50
C VAL A 130 0.61 -5.56 2.00
N ALA A 131 0.69 -5.12 3.24
CA ALA A 131 1.95 -4.64 3.82
C ALA A 131 3.02 -5.74 3.80
N ARG A 132 2.67 -6.97 4.22
CA ARG A 132 3.59 -8.13 4.14
C ARG A 132 4.00 -8.46 2.71
N LEU A 133 3.08 -8.36 1.74
CA LEU A 133 3.41 -8.53 0.33
C LEU A 133 4.45 -7.50 -0.13
N LEU A 134 4.31 -6.23 0.27
CA LEU A 134 5.28 -5.18 -0.03
C LEU A 134 6.65 -5.47 0.59
N GLU A 135 6.70 -5.93 1.83
CA GLU A 135 7.95 -6.35 2.48
C GLU A 135 8.65 -7.48 1.70
N LEU A 136 7.88 -8.49 1.27
CA LEU A 136 8.39 -9.64 0.53
C LEU A 136 8.97 -9.27 -0.85
N THR A 137 8.59 -8.14 -1.44
CA THR A 137 9.20 -7.69 -2.70
C THR A 137 10.65 -7.29 -2.56
N GLY A 138 11.09 -6.92 -1.36
CA GLY A 138 12.42 -6.34 -1.12
C GLY A 138 12.66 -5.00 -1.84
N SER A 139 11.59 -4.40 -2.40
CA SER A 139 11.69 -3.19 -3.24
C SER A 139 11.61 -1.90 -2.46
N PHE A 140 11.24 -1.95 -1.18
CA PHE A 140 11.00 -0.76 -0.34
C PHE A 140 11.84 -0.78 0.93
N ASP A 141 12.21 0.42 1.37
CA ASP A 141 12.96 0.65 2.61
C ASP A 141 12.02 1.12 3.73
N VAL A 142 10.87 1.70 3.36
CA VAL A 142 9.83 2.13 4.29
C VAL A 142 8.43 1.95 3.69
N ILE A 143 7.47 1.59 4.53
CA ILE A 143 6.05 1.49 4.19
C ILE A 143 5.27 2.45 5.07
N LEU A 144 4.58 3.42 4.48
CA LEU A 144 3.68 4.34 5.16
C LEU A 144 2.24 3.84 5.01
N ILE A 145 1.50 3.74 6.11
CA ILE A 145 0.09 3.34 6.09
C ILE A 145 -0.72 4.50 6.66
N GLU A 146 -1.46 5.17 5.80
CA GLU A 146 -2.38 6.25 6.20
C GLU A 146 -3.79 5.70 6.34
N THR A 147 -4.39 5.90 7.51
CA THR A 147 -5.76 5.49 7.80
C THR A 147 -6.70 6.68 7.85
N VAL A 148 -7.98 6.44 7.59
CA VAL A 148 -9.05 7.35 8.00
C VAL A 148 -9.21 7.26 9.51
N GLY A 149 -9.35 8.39 10.15
CA GLY A 149 -9.55 8.46 11.60
C GLY A 149 -10.96 8.02 12.00
#